data_e20e6663413d4d328d628e5a8f6f440e
#
_entry.id   e20e6663413d4d328d628e5a8f6f440e
#
_cell.length_a   1.000
_cell.length_b   1.000
_cell.length_c   1.000
_cell.angle_alpha   90.00
_cell.angle_beta   90.00
_cell.angle_gamma   90.00
#
_symmetry.space_group_name_H-M   'P 1'
#
loop_
_entity.id
_entity.type
_entity.pdbx_description
1 polymer ?
#
loop_
_entity_poly.entity_id
_entity_poly.type
_entity_poly.pdbx_seq_one_letter_code
_entity_poly.pdbx_strand_id
1 'polypeptide(L)'
;AAVETLHAAREALVPGEPIGMVFDAHASTLDRLGYREARMNACGYAVGATFAPNWMDWRDGTMFFEGASLIAEPDMTFFIHIILFDEQSGLAMTAGHTVRVAERGGPEVLTKAPLALMTR
;
A
#
# COMPACT_ATOMS: atom_id res chain seq x y z
N ALA A 1 -9.17 11.12 2.41
CA ALA A 1 -8.13 10.42 3.20
C ALA A 1 -7.57 9.21 2.44
N ALA A 2 -8.32 8.10 2.21
CA ALA A 2 -7.78 6.87 1.63
C ALA A 2 -7.04 7.06 0.30
N VAL A 3 -7.61 7.81 -0.65
CA VAL A 3 -6.99 8.08 -1.96
C VAL A 3 -5.72 8.92 -1.82
N GLU A 4 -5.73 9.97 -0.99
CA GLU A 4 -4.54 10.79 -0.72
C GLU A 4 -3.43 9.96 -0.12
N THR A 5 -3.76 9.09 0.85
CA THR A 5 -2.81 8.18 1.47
C THR A 5 -2.25 7.16 0.48
N LEU A 6 -3.10 6.62 -0.41
CA LEU A 6 -2.64 5.71 -1.47
C LEU A 6 -1.62 6.39 -2.39
N HIS A 7 -1.82 7.66 -2.73
CA HIS A 7 -0.86 8.43 -3.53
C HIS A 7 0.47 8.62 -2.78
N ALA A 8 0.43 9.04 -1.51
CA ALA A 8 1.62 9.23 -0.70
C ALA A 8 2.41 7.92 -0.51
N ALA A 9 1.74 6.83 -0.18
CA ALA A 9 2.35 5.51 -0.05
C ALA A 9 2.99 5.03 -1.36
N ARG A 10 2.31 5.23 -2.48
CA ARG A 10 2.84 4.89 -3.81
C ARG A 10 4.10 5.69 -4.15
N GLU A 11 4.11 7.00 -3.91
CA GLU A 11 5.25 7.86 -4.18
C GLU A 11 6.48 7.51 -3.33
N ALA A 12 6.28 6.92 -2.16
CA ALA A 12 7.34 6.44 -1.29
C ALA A 12 7.97 5.10 -1.74
N LEU A 13 7.35 4.39 -2.68
CA LEU A 13 7.91 3.15 -3.23
C LEU A 13 8.95 3.48 -4.32
N VAL A 14 10.19 3.66 -3.91
CA VAL A 14 11.31 4.06 -4.77
C VAL A 14 12.33 2.93 -4.85
N PRO A 15 12.85 2.58 -6.03
CA PRO A 15 13.89 1.57 -6.16
C PRO A 15 15.14 1.94 -5.36
N GLY A 16 15.72 0.97 -4.65
CA GLY A 16 16.89 1.15 -3.78
C GLY A 16 16.55 1.56 -2.34
N GLU A 17 15.30 1.89 -2.02
CA GLU A 17 14.87 2.26 -0.68
C GLU A 17 14.14 1.11 0.03
N PRO A 18 14.16 1.07 1.38
CA PRO A 18 13.41 0.08 2.15
C PRO A 18 11.90 0.24 1.94
N ILE A 19 11.19 -0.88 1.78
CA ILE A 19 9.72 -0.84 1.60
C ILE A 19 8.98 -0.32 2.85
N GLY A 20 9.62 -0.27 4.01
CA GLY A 20 9.08 0.38 5.22
C GLY A 20 8.73 1.85 5.02
N MET A 21 9.42 2.55 4.11
CA MET A 21 9.12 3.93 3.73
C MET A 21 7.69 4.09 3.20
N VAL A 22 7.15 3.06 2.57
CA VAL A 22 5.75 3.05 2.08
C VAL A 22 4.78 3.07 3.27
N PHE A 23 5.08 2.27 4.31
CA PHE A 23 4.28 2.28 5.54
C PHE A 23 4.41 3.62 6.28
N ASP A 24 5.60 4.20 6.38
CA ASP A 24 5.82 5.48 7.05
C ASP A 24 5.02 6.60 6.37
N ALA A 25 5.00 6.63 5.04
CA ALA A 25 4.18 7.57 4.27
C ALA A 25 2.67 7.36 4.51
N HIS A 26 2.22 6.10 4.54
CA HIS A 26 0.85 5.72 4.87
C HIS A 26 0.47 6.20 6.28
N ALA A 27 1.26 5.83 7.29
CA ALA A 27 0.98 6.15 8.68
C ALA A 27 0.97 7.66 8.92
N SER A 28 2.01 8.38 8.48
CA SER A 28 2.11 9.83 8.67
C SER A 28 0.98 10.59 7.98
N THR A 29 0.57 10.15 6.79
CA THR A 29 -0.55 10.80 6.07
C THR A 29 -1.86 10.62 6.81
N LEU A 30 -2.19 9.41 7.25
CA LEU A 30 -3.44 9.15 7.97
C LEU A 30 -3.45 9.78 9.36
N ASP A 31 -2.32 9.77 10.08
CA ASP A 31 -2.19 10.43 11.38
C ASP A 31 -2.43 11.95 11.24
N ARG A 32 -1.86 12.59 10.22
CA ARG A 32 -2.08 14.02 9.90
C ARG A 32 -3.53 14.33 9.54
N LEU A 33 -4.22 13.41 8.88
CA LEU A 33 -5.62 13.56 8.48
C LEU A 33 -6.62 13.19 9.60
N GLY A 34 -6.13 12.78 10.78
CA GLY A 34 -6.97 12.44 11.93
C GLY A 34 -7.52 11.00 11.92
N TYR A 35 -6.94 10.11 11.12
CA TYR A 35 -7.38 8.70 10.98
C TYR A 35 -6.44 7.69 11.65
N ARG A 36 -5.66 8.11 12.65
CA ARG A 36 -4.72 7.23 13.35
C ARG A 36 -5.37 5.96 13.89
N GLU A 37 -6.52 6.10 14.54
CA GLU A 37 -7.24 4.99 15.17
C GLU A 37 -7.96 4.09 14.16
N ALA A 38 -8.19 4.58 12.94
CA ALA A 38 -8.88 3.87 11.89
C ALA A 38 -7.92 3.13 10.92
N ARG A 39 -6.60 3.42 10.97
CA ARG A 39 -5.64 2.82 10.05
C ARG A 39 -5.14 1.45 10.49
N MET A 40 -4.74 0.64 9.51
CA MET A 40 -4.11 -0.66 9.76
C MET A 40 -2.61 -0.52 10.08
N ASN A 41 -2.03 -1.57 10.68
CA ASN A 41 -0.60 -1.69 10.95
C ASN A 41 0.22 -2.22 9.76
N ALA A 42 -0.41 -2.37 8.62
CA ALA A 42 0.22 -2.69 7.34
C ALA A 42 -0.60 -2.05 6.21
N CYS A 43 0.04 -1.73 5.09
CA CYS A 43 -0.64 -1.06 3.98
C CYS A 43 -0.37 -1.71 2.61
N GLY A 44 -0.05 -2.99 2.58
CA GLY A 44 0.14 -3.74 1.35
C GLY A 44 1.17 -4.84 1.46
N TYR A 45 1.42 -5.50 0.34
CA TYR A 45 2.26 -6.70 0.28
C TYR A 45 2.78 -6.96 -1.13
N ALA A 46 3.84 -7.76 -1.23
CA ALA A 46 4.32 -8.25 -2.53
C ALA A 46 3.33 -9.24 -3.14
N VAL A 47 3.08 -9.08 -4.43
CA VAL A 47 2.28 -10.02 -5.22
C VAL A 47 3.21 -11.09 -5.78
N GLY A 48 2.90 -12.35 -5.49
CA GLY A 48 3.70 -13.49 -5.92
C GLY A 48 2.87 -14.58 -6.60
N ALA A 49 3.58 -15.53 -7.18
CA ALA A 49 2.99 -16.76 -7.72
C ALA A 49 3.07 -17.85 -6.66
N THR A 50 2.02 -17.99 -5.86
CA THR A 50 1.90 -19.03 -4.85
C THR A 50 0.76 -19.99 -5.16
N PHE A 51 0.70 -21.13 -4.46
CA PHE A 51 -0.42 -22.05 -4.59
C PHE A 51 -1.70 -21.44 -4.02
N ALA A 52 -2.83 -21.71 -4.69
CA ALA A 52 -4.12 -21.32 -4.18
C ALA A 52 -4.31 -21.76 -2.70
N PRO A 53 -5.01 -21.00 -1.89
CA PRO A 53 -5.86 -19.84 -2.25
C PRO A 53 -5.17 -18.47 -2.17
N ASN A 54 -3.87 -18.41 -2.18
CA ASN A 54 -3.16 -17.16 -1.92
C ASN A 54 -2.41 -16.62 -3.16
N TRP A 55 -2.33 -15.28 -3.24
CA TRP A 55 -1.64 -14.52 -4.29
C TRP A 55 -0.49 -13.66 -3.74
N MET A 56 -0.28 -13.67 -2.42
CA MET A 56 0.80 -12.93 -1.78
C MET A 56 2.11 -13.73 -1.86
N ASP A 57 3.22 -13.01 -1.92
CA ASP A 57 4.52 -13.60 -1.67
C ASP A 57 4.69 -13.82 -0.15
N TRP A 58 4.75 -15.07 0.28
CA TRP A 58 4.85 -15.44 1.69
C TRP A 58 6.27 -15.37 2.27
N ARG A 59 7.23 -14.82 1.56
CA ARG A 59 8.56 -14.61 2.12
C ARG A 59 8.49 -13.58 3.25
N ASP A 60 9.29 -13.83 4.29
CA ASP A 60 9.40 -12.89 5.40
C ASP A 60 9.83 -11.49 4.90
N GLY A 61 9.15 -10.46 5.42
CA GLY A 61 9.50 -9.07 5.13
C GLY A 61 8.93 -8.48 3.84
N THR A 62 8.02 -9.18 3.14
CA THR A 62 7.43 -8.70 1.88
C THR A 62 6.16 -7.86 2.04
N MET A 63 5.80 -7.49 3.27
CA MET A 63 4.67 -6.61 3.57
C MET A 63 5.15 -5.20 3.93
N PHE A 64 4.34 -4.20 3.62
CA PHE A 64 4.56 -2.82 4.03
C PHE A 64 4.09 -2.62 5.48
N PHE A 65 5.00 -2.75 6.42
CA PHE A 65 4.80 -2.47 7.86
C PHE A 65 5.96 -1.63 8.41
N GLU A 66 5.80 -1.14 9.62
CA GLU A 66 6.82 -0.32 10.28
C GLU A 66 8.16 -1.06 10.36
N GLY A 67 9.22 -0.41 9.86
CA GLY A 67 10.57 -0.97 9.89
C GLY A 67 10.84 -2.10 8.89
N ALA A 68 9.94 -2.37 7.92
CA ALA A 68 10.21 -3.35 6.87
C ALA A 68 11.48 -2.99 6.09
N SER A 69 12.47 -3.88 6.09
CA SER A 69 13.83 -3.61 5.61
C SER A 69 14.12 -4.16 4.20
N LEU A 70 13.18 -4.86 3.58
CA LEU A 70 13.33 -5.31 2.19
C LEU A 70 13.58 -4.10 1.29
N ILE A 71 14.63 -4.16 0.50
CA ILE A 71 14.93 -3.11 -0.48
C ILE A 71 14.06 -3.31 -1.72
N ALA A 72 13.38 -2.24 -2.14
CA ALA A 72 12.61 -2.26 -3.37
C ALA A 72 13.55 -2.35 -4.58
N GLU A 73 13.39 -3.39 -5.39
CA GLU A 73 14.17 -3.59 -6.62
C GLU A 73 13.26 -3.43 -7.85
N PRO A 74 13.80 -3.00 -9.00
CA PRO A 74 13.05 -2.95 -10.25
C PRO A 74 12.34 -4.28 -10.54
N ASP A 75 11.16 -4.18 -11.15
CA ASP A 75 10.26 -5.27 -11.52
C ASP A 75 9.57 -6.01 -10.35
N MET A 76 9.91 -5.71 -9.10
CA MET A 76 9.09 -6.16 -7.98
C MET A 76 7.66 -5.61 -8.11
N THR A 77 6.66 -6.45 -7.84
CA THR A 77 5.24 -6.10 -7.94
C THR A 77 4.60 -6.15 -6.56
N PHE A 78 3.91 -5.07 -6.20
CA PHE A 78 3.24 -4.93 -4.92
C PHE A 78 1.78 -4.53 -5.09
N PHE A 79 0.94 -4.92 -4.13
CA PHE A 79 -0.39 -4.36 -3.95
C PHE A 79 -0.36 -3.40 -2.76
N ILE A 80 -0.51 -2.10 -3.01
CA ILE A 80 -0.67 -1.09 -1.97
C ILE A 80 -2.15 -1.03 -1.64
N HIS A 81 -2.50 -1.23 -0.37
CA HIS A 81 -3.87 -1.40 0.08
C HIS A 81 -4.13 -0.56 1.33
N ILE A 82 -4.77 0.58 1.15
CA ILE A 82 -5.17 1.45 2.24
C ILE A 82 -6.52 0.99 2.75
N ILE A 83 -6.57 0.64 4.02
CA ILE A 83 -7.80 0.20 4.69
C ILE A 83 -8.03 1.12 5.89
N LEU A 84 -9.24 1.65 6.00
CA LEU A 84 -9.71 2.42 7.13
C LEU A 84 -10.93 1.71 7.73
N PHE A 85 -10.90 1.52 9.05
CA PHE A 85 -12.04 1.06 9.83
C PHE A 85 -12.38 2.14 10.87
N ASP A 86 -13.59 2.70 10.78
CA ASP A 86 -14.09 3.60 11.80
C ASP A 86 -15.09 2.85 12.69
N GLU A 87 -14.64 2.45 13.87
CA GLU A 87 -15.46 1.71 14.83
C GLU A 87 -16.66 2.51 15.31
N GLN A 88 -16.58 3.84 15.39
CA GLN A 88 -17.64 4.69 15.89
C GLN A 88 -18.82 4.76 14.92
N SER A 89 -18.54 4.93 13.64
CA SER A 89 -19.57 4.97 12.60
C SER A 89 -19.94 3.61 12.03
N GLY A 90 -19.11 2.57 12.28
CA GLY A 90 -19.24 1.27 11.66
C GLY A 90 -18.91 1.24 10.16
N LEU A 91 -18.23 2.27 9.67
CA LEU A 91 -17.87 2.39 8.25
C LEU A 91 -16.47 1.86 7.98
N ALA A 92 -16.31 1.26 6.82
CA ALA A 92 -15.03 0.87 6.28
C ALA A 92 -14.82 1.43 4.88
N MET A 93 -13.58 1.80 4.54
CA MET A 93 -13.19 2.25 3.22
C MET A 93 -11.89 1.59 2.82
N THR A 94 -11.81 1.15 1.56
CA THR A 94 -10.55 0.66 0.99
C THR A 94 -10.22 1.38 -0.30
N ALA A 95 -8.93 1.58 -0.54
CA ALA A 95 -8.40 2.03 -1.82
C ALA A 95 -7.09 1.28 -2.08
N GLY A 96 -6.87 0.81 -3.31
CA GLY A 96 -5.67 0.05 -3.61
C GLY A 96 -5.24 0.11 -5.06
N HIS A 97 -3.94 -0.05 -5.25
CA HIS A 97 -3.30 -0.20 -6.56
C HIS A 97 -2.31 -1.35 -6.55
N THR A 98 -2.33 -2.15 -7.61
CA THR A 98 -1.18 -2.98 -7.95
C THR A 98 -0.19 -2.12 -8.71
N VAL A 99 1.07 -2.17 -8.27
CA VAL A 99 2.15 -1.36 -8.83
C VAL A 99 3.38 -2.23 -9.09
N ARG A 100 4.17 -1.84 -10.10
CA ARG A 100 5.49 -2.41 -10.39
C ARG A 100 6.55 -1.36 -10.08
N VAL A 101 7.59 -1.74 -9.36
CA VAL A 101 8.75 -0.87 -9.12
C VAL A 101 9.44 -0.59 -10.46
N ALA A 102 9.56 0.68 -10.83
CA ALA A 102 10.25 1.09 -12.04
C ALA A 102 11.77 1.12 -11.84
N GLU A 103 12.55 1.15 -12.92
CA GLU A 103 14.01 1.32 -12.83
C GLU A 103 14.43 2.65 -12.20
N ARG A 104 13.61 3.69 -12.39
CA ARG A 104 13.83 5.06 -11.87
C ARG A 104 12.51 5.75 -11.61
N GLY A 105 12.49 6.59 -10.57
CA GLY A 105 11.30 7.38 -10.21
C GLY A 105 10.23 6.57 -9.48
N GLY A 106 8.99 7.06 -9.52
CA GLY A 106 7.86 6.39 -8.90
C GLY A 106 7.42 5.12 -9.64
N PRO A 107 6.70 4.22 -8.96
CA PRO A 107 6.29 2.95 -9.54
C PRO A 107 5.25 3.12 -10.65
N GLU A 108 5.24 2.17 -11.58
CA GLU A 108 4.21 2.03 -12.60
C GLU A 108 2.93 1.47 -11.98
N VAL A 109 1.79 2.13 -12.21
CA VAL A 109 0.48 1.66 -11.76
C VAL A 109 -0.08 0.69 -12.79
N LEU A 110 -0.31 -0.56 -12.38
CA LEU A 110 -0.89 -1.61 -13.23
C LEU A 110 -2.42 -1.64 -13.15
N THR A 111 -3.00 -1.18 -12.05
CA THR A 111 -4.45 -1.09 -11.86
C THR A 111 -5.05 -0.02 -12.77
N LYS A 112 -6.04 -0.41 -13.58
CA LYS A 112 -6.72 0.50 -14.52
C LYS A 112 -8.04 1.07 -13.99
N ALA A 113 -8.49 0.57 -12.82
CA ALA A 113 -9.72 1.07 -12.20
C ALA A 113 -9.55 2.51 -11.71
N PRO A 114 -10.58 3.38 -11.89
CA PRO A 114 -10.54 4.73 -11.36
C PRO A 114 -10.63 4.71 -9.82
N LEU A 115 -10.01 5.70 -9.17
CA LEU A 115 -10.10 5.90 -7.71
C LEU A 115 -11.33 6.74 -7.29
N ALA A 116 -12.27 6.96 -8.19
CA ALA A 116 -13.52 7.64 -7.88
C ALA A 116 -14.48 6.71 -7.14
N LEU A 117 -15.22 7.24 -6.17
CA LEU A 117 -16.28 6.49 -5.52
C LEU A 117 -17.38 6.18 -6.57
N MET A 118 -17.60 4.88 -6.79
CA MET A 118 -18.68 4.42 -7.66
C MET A 118 -19.98 4.42 -6.87
N THR A 119 -20.92 5.30 -7.26
CA THR A 119 -22.28 5.34 -6.73
C THR A 119 -23.26 4.76 -7.76
N ARG A 120 -24.28 4.08 -7.28
CA ARG A 120 -25.41 3.62 -8.10
C ARG A 120 -26.48 4.68 -8.16
#